data_38eff8a55a3b3c70f0020db8de47765d
#
_entry.id   38eff8a55a3b3c70f0020db8de47765d
#
_cell.length_a   1.000
_cell.length_b   1.000
_cell.length_c   1.000
_cell.angle_alpha   90.00
_cell.angle_beta   90.00
_cell.angle_gamma   90.00
#
_symmetry.space_group_name_H-M   'P 1'
#
loop_
_entity.id
_entity.type
_entity.pdbx_description
1 polymer ?
#
loop_
_entity_poly.entity_id
_entity_poly.type
_entity_poly.pdbx_seq_one_letter_code
_entity_poly.pdbx_strand_id
1 'polypeptide(L)'
;MRFVNPLAHRVVGQPEESRLAGSDRVLAVLRSLGNYPRGVGLEQLARDVDVPKSSLHRALAALCRAGFAEHGERGSYRLGLEFVRIAFAYYEQLDRRQVVEPLLDALAARFGETAHYAELDGAEVVYLAKMTPPGRGTQMTSIVGGRNPAHCTGLGKALMAYALPDENAVAAYVEVHGPLARRTEHTRCEAKALAADLAFVRARGYALDDEENEKGINCIAFPLFLDHPSHPTGAVSISALVHRMGLAQIEEAAGEMRSLIEATLGAVTR
;
A
#
# COMPACT_ATOMS: atom_id res chain seq x y z
N MET A 1 -21.01 -12.83 6.88
CA MET A 1 -20.37 -11.99 5.85
C MET A 1 -19.34 -12.86 5.14
N ARG A 2 -19.37 -13.02 3.80
CA ARG A 2 -18.37 -13.84 3.11
C ARG A 2 -17.06 -13.06 3.10
N PHE A 3 -16.01 -13.65 3.68
CA PHE A 3 -14.67 -13.12 3.61
C PHE A 3 -14.23 -13.08 2.14
N VAL A 4 -13.88 -11.90 1.66
CA VAL A 4 -13.33 -11.71 0.32
C VAL A 4 -11.82 -11.64 0.47
N ASN A 5 -11.12 -12.66 -0.03
CA ASN A 5 -9.67 -12.67 -0.03
C ASN A 5 -9.15 -11.45 -0.83
N PRO A 6 -8.39 -10.52 -0.21
CA PRO A 6 -7.91 -9.32 -0.89
C PRO A 6 -7.03 -9.63 -2.11
N LEU A 7 -6.43 -10.81 -2.18
CA LEU A 7 -5.65 -11.27 -3.34
C LEU A 7 -6.52 -11.77 -4.50
N ALA A 8 -7.82 -12.06 -4.27
CA ALA A 8 -8.73 -12.55 -5.31
C ALA A 8 -9.33 -11.43 -6.18
N HIS A 9 -9.17 -10.15 -5.84
CA HIS A 9 -9.90 -9.05 -6.46
C HIS A 9 -9.22 -8.37 -7.64
N ARG A 10 -8.03 -8.79 -8.08
CA ARG A 10 -7.49 -8.39 -9.40
C ARG A 10 -6.75 -9.53 -10.06
N VAL A 11 -7.50 -10.35 -10.75
CA VAL A 11 -6.97 -10.95 -11.99
C VAL A 11 -6.82 -9.76 -12.95
N VAL A 12 -5.64 -9.17 -12.97
CA VAL A 12 -5.22 -8.37 -14.13
C VAL A 12 -5.04 -9.41 -15.23
N GLY A 13 -6.14 -9.71 -15.95
CA GLY A 13 -6.06 -10.42 -17.20
C GLY A 13 -4.98 -9.73 -18.03
N GLN A 14 -4.11 -10.54 -18.64
CA GLN A 14 -3.22 -10.05 -19.69
C GLN A 14 -4.04 -9.14 -20.61
N PRO A 15 -3.47 -8.04 -21.11
CA PRO A 15 -4.18 -7.24 -22.09
C PRO A 15 -4.36 -8.11 -23.36
N GLU A 16 -5.50 -8.77 -23.49
CA GLU A 16 -6.06 -8.87 -24.83
C GLU A 16 -6.13 -7.44 -25.34
N GLU A 17 -5.80 -7.20 -26.59
CA GLU A 17 -5.91 -5.91 -27.29
C GLU A 17 -7.37 -5.42 -27.36
N SER A 18 -8.09 -5.44 -26.25
CA SER A 18 -9.43 -4.93 -26.11
C SER A 18 -9.31 -3.45 -25.76
N ARG A 19 -9.63 -2.59 -26.71
CA ARG A 19 -9.86 -1.17 -26.48
C ARG A 19 -10.72 -1.02 -25.23
N LEU A 20 -10.17 -0.36 -24.20
CA LEU A 20 -10.88 -0.08 -22.94
C LEU A 20 -12.35 0.33 -23.24
N ALA A 21 -13.31 -0.30 -22.58
CA ALA A 21 -14.71 0.11 -22.64
C ALA A 21 -14.88 1.57 -22.18
N GLY A 22 -15.99 2.19 -22.48
CA GLY A 22 -16.19 3.62 -22.15
C GLY A 22 -16.00 3.94 -20.67
N SER A 23 -16.53 3.10 -19.78
CA SER A 23 -16.39 3.19 -18.32
C SER A 23 -14.96 2.97 -17.85
N ASP A 24 -14.31 1.93 -18.35
CA ASP A 24 -12.93 1.59 -17.97
C ASP A 24 -11.95 2.70 -18.35
N ARG A 25 -12.20 3.32 -19.49
CA ARG A 25 -11.44 4.49 -19.95
C ARG A 25 -11.57 5.67 -19.00
N VAL A 26 -12.77 5.99 -18.53
CA VAL A 26 -13.01 7.07 -17.56
C VAL A 26 -12.24 6.79 -16.26
N LEU A 27 -12.29 5.56 -15.77
CA LEU A 27 -11.56 5.14 -14.57
C LEU A 27 -10.04 5.17 -14.78
N ALA A 28 -9.54 4.74 -15.94
CA ALA A 28 -8.12 4.80 -16.27
C ALA A 28 -7.61 6.26 -16.31
N VAL A 29 -8.38 7.17 -16.89
CA VAL A 29 -8.09 8.61 -16.92
C VAL A 29 -8.08 9.20 -15.50
N LEU A 30 -9.06 8.87 -14.67
CA LEU A 30 -9.13 9.32 -13.28
C LEU A 30 -7.89 8.85 -12.48
N ARG A 31 -7.50 7.59 -12.63
CA ARG A 31 -6.28 7.06 -11.98
C ARG A 31 -5.02 7.78 -12.44
N SER A 32 -4.88 8.02 -13.74
CA SER A 32 -3.72 8.69 -14.29
C SER A 32 -3.60 10.14 -13.82
N LEU A 33 -4.73 10.87 -13.66
CA LEU A 33 -4.74 12.21 -13.08
C LEU A 33 -4.15 12.27 -11.67
N GLY A 34 -4.30 11.21 -10.88
CA GLY A 34 -3.73 11.10 -9.53
C GLY A 34 -2.20 11.24 -9.48
N ASN A 35 -1.50 10.91 -10.56
CA ASN A 35 -0.05 11.05 -10.67
C ASN A 35 0.42 12.50 -10.93
N TYR A 36 -0.51 13.41 -11.18
CA TYR A 36 -0.22 14.78 -11.60
C TYR A 36 -0.89 15.83 -10.70
N PRO A 37 -0.43 16.01 -9.45
CA PRO A 37 -1.06 16.95 -8.50
C PRO A 37 -1.02 18.41 -8.97
N ARG A 38 -0.07 18.76 -9.86
CA ARG A 38 0.04 20.11 -10.47
C ARG A 38 -0.70 20.24 -11.79
N GLY A 39 -1.37 19.16 -12.23
CA GLY A 39 -2.03 19.07 -13.52
C GLY A 39 -1.17 18.52 -14.65
N VAL A 40 -1.82 17.99 -15.67
CA VAL A 40 -1.22 17.34 -16.83
C VAL A 40 -1.90 17.77 -18.12
N GLY A 41 -1.12 17.96 -19.17
CA GLY A 41 -1.63 18.27 -20.51
C GLY A 41 -2.26 17.05 -21.19
N LEU A 42 -3.20 17.32 -22.10
CA LEU A 42 -3.94 16.29 -22.83
C LEU A 42 -3.04 15.27 -23.54
N GLU A 43 -1.93 15.74 -24.14
CA GLU A 43 -1.03 14.86 -24.91
C GLU A 43 -0.30 13.85 -24.03
N GLN A 44 0.18 14.28 -22.85
CA GLN A 44 0.83 13.39 -21.91
C GLN A 44 -0.17 12.37 -21.39
N LEU A 45 -1.35 12.82 -20.96
CA LEU A 45 -2.38 11.94 -20.43
C LEU A 45 -2.86 10.91 -21.47
N ALA A 46 -2.93 11.29 -22.75
CA ALA A 46 -3.29 10.38 -23.84
C ALA A 46 -2.24 9.26 -24.02
N ARG A 47 -0.95 9.59 -23.86
CA ARG A 47 0.14 8.59 -23.89
C ARG A 47 0.06 7.64 -22.69
N ASP A 48 -0.17 8.18 -21.49
CA ASP A 48 -0.16 7.39 -20.25
C ASP A 48 -1.32 6.38 -20.18
N VAL A 49 -2.47 6.74 -20.76
CA VAL A 49 -3.67 5.88 -20.77
C VAL A 49 -3.80 5.06 -22.05
N ASP A 50 -2.95 5.34 -23.03
CA ASP A 50 -2.97 4.71 -24.35
C ASP A 50 -4.35 4.78 -25.03
N VAL A 51 -4.91 5.99 -25.13
CA VAL A 51 -6.22 6.21 -25.76
C VAL A 51 -6.18 7.37 -26.78
N PRO A 52 -6.99 7.30 -27.84
CA PRO A 52 -7.12 8.42 -28.80
C PRO A 52 -7.56 9.70 -28.09
N LYS A 53 -7.00 10.86 -28.51
CA LYS A 53 -7.33 12.18 -27.94
C LYS A 53 -8.83 12.47 -27.90
N SER A 54 -9.58 12.06 -28.92
CA SER A 54 -11.06 12.24 -28.96
C SER A 54 -11.78 11.46 -27.87
N SER A 55 -11.30 10.28 -27.54
CA SER A 55 -11.83 9.44 -26.46
C SER A 55 -11.45 9.99 -25.10
N LEU A 56 -10.21 10.46 -24.95
CA LEU A 56 -9.74 11.13 -23.74
C LEU A 56 -10.56 12.38 -23.44
N HIS A 57 -10.81 13.22 -24.45
CA HIS A 57 -11.66 14.42 -24.31
C HIS A 57 -13.05 14.09 -23.74
N ARG A 58 -13.68 13.03 -24.24
CA ARG A 58 -15.01 12.61 -23.73
C ARG A 58 -14.94 12.14 -22.28
N ALA A 59 -13.90 11.38 -21.91
CA ALA A 59 -13.68 10.94 -20.55
C ALA A 59 -13.44 12.12 -19.60
N LEU A 60 -12.56 13.04 -19.96
CA LEU A 60 -12.29 14.26 -19.19
C LEU A 60 -13.52 15.15 -19.05
N ALA A 61 -14.30 15.33 -20.13
CA ALA A 61 -15.55 16.09 -20.07
C ALA A 61 -16.56 15.45 -19.10
N ALA A 62 -16.64 14.12 -19.03
CA ALA A 62 -17.49 13.43 -18.06
C ALA A 62 -16.98 13.63 -16.62
N LEU A 63 -15.68 13.49 -16.39
CA LEU A 63 -15.05 13.70 -15.08
C LEU A 63 -15.21 15.17 -14.62
N CYS A 64 -15.03 16.14 -15.51
CA CYS A 64 -15.21 17.56 -15.19
C CYS A 64 -16.67 17.88 -14.84
N ARG A 65 -17.65 17.36 -15.60
CA ARG A 65 -19.07 17.54 -15.27
C ARG A 65 -19.46 16.96 -13.91
N ALA A 66 -18.83 15.87 -13.54
CA ALA A 66 -19.05 15.20 -12.25
C ALA A 66 -18.19 15.78 -11.11
N GLY A 67 -17.33 16.78 -11.38
CA GLY A 67 -16.44 17.38 -10.38
C GLY A 67 -15.22 16.55 -10.00
N PHE A 68 -15.00 15.38 -10.64
CA PHE A 68 -13.84 14.52 -10.39
C PHE A 68 -12.54 14.98 -11.06
N ALA A 69 -12.66 15.83 -12.07
CA ALA A 69 -11.54 16.53 -12.69
C ALA A 69 -11.89 18.01 -12.86
N GLU A 70 -10.86 18.84 -12.96
CA GLU A 70 -11.00 20.26 -13.25
C GLU A 70 -9.94 20.74 -14.24
N HIS A 71 -10.24 21.81 -14.94
CA HIS A 71 -9.30 22.51 -15.80
C HIS A 71 -8.30 23.29 -14.94
N GLY A 72 -7.04 23.02 -15.15
CA GLY A 72 -5.94 23.82 -14.62
C GLY A 72 -5.49 24.91 -15.60
N GLU A 73 -4.42 25.57 -15.24
CA GLU A 73 -3.82 26.60 -16.10
C GLU A 73 -3.30 25.99 -17.41
N ARG A 74 -3.28 26.81 -18.48
CA ARG A 74 -2.73 26.47 -19.82
C ARG A 74 -3.33 25.20 -20.45
N GLY A 75 -4.60 24.89 -20.16
CA GLY A 75 -5.28 23.73 -20.74
C GLY A 75 -4.87 22.40 -20.14
N SER A 76 -4.27 22.39 -18.94
CA SER A 76 -4.02 21.17 -18.15
C SER A 76 -5.28 20.69 -17.46
N TYR A 77 -5.23 19.44 -16.97
CA TYR A 77 -6.27 18.80 -16.18
C TYR A 77 -5.67 18.27 -14.89
N ARG A 78 -6.43 18.32 -13.78
CA ARG A 78 -6.07 17.74 -12.49
C ARG A 78 -7.29 17.14 -11.81
N LEU A 79 -7.08 16.42 -10.71
CA LEU A 79 -8.19 15.92 -9.90
C LEU A 79 -9.03 17.08 -9.36
N GLY A 80 -10.34 16.92 -9.41
CA GLY A 80 -11.32 17.89 -8.90
C GLY A 80 -11.64 17.65 -7.43
N LEU A 81 -12.24 18.64 -6.79
CA LEU A 81 -12.59 18.63 -5.36
C LEU A 81 -13.55 17.50 -4.97
N GLU A 82 -14.41 17.04 -5.88
CA GLU A 82 -15.35 15.96 -5.59
C GLU A 82 -14.64 14.66 -5.25
N PHE A 83 -13.51 14.37 -5.92
CA PHE A 83 -12.67 13.24 -5.58
C PHE A 83 -12.13 13.34 -4.14
N VAL A 84 -11.61 14.52 -3.78
CA VAL A 84 -11.06 14.79 -2.43
C VAL A 84 -12.18 14.67 -1.38
N ARG A 85 -13.36 15.27 -1.64
CA ARG A 85 -14.50 15.22 -0.73
C ARG A 85 -14.93 13.78 -0.42
N ILE A 86 -15.10 12.96 -1.46
CA ILE A 86 -15.51 11.55 -1.28
C ILE A 86 -14.44 10.77 -0.53
N ALA A 87 -13.16 10.93 -0.92
CA ALA A 87 -12.06 10.23 -0.30
C ALA A 87 -11.96 10.54 1.20
N PHE A 88 -12.01 11.82 1.58
CA PHE A 88 -11.95 12.21 2.99
C PHE A 88 -13.21 11.81 3.77
N ALA A 89 -14.42 12.04 3.22
CA ALA A 89 -15.65 11.65 3.89
C ALA A 89 -15.70 10.14 4.16
N TYR A 90 -15.20 9.32 3.24
CA TYR A 90 -15.08 7.88 3.46
C TYR A 90 -14.01 7.55 4.49
N TYR A 91 -12.81 8.14 4.37
CA TYR A 91 -11.68 7.87 5.24
C TYR A 91 -11.96 8.24 6.70
N GLU A 92 -12.66 9.36 6.95
CA GLU A 92 -13.04 9.79 8.30
C GLU A 92 -14.08 8.87 8.97
N GLN A 93 -14.87 8.15 8.18
CA GLN A 93 -15.86 7.19 8.68
C GLN A 93 -15.27 5.79 8.91
N LEU A 94 -14.00 5.56 8.56
CA LEU A 94 -13.35 4.29 8.86
C LEU A 94 -13.03 4.23 10.35
N ASP A 95 -13.75 3.39 11.10
CA ASP A 95 -13.51 3.14 12.53
C ASP A 95 -12.03 2.78 12.83
N ARG A 96 -11.36 2.20 11.86
CA ARG A 96 -9.93 1.81 11.91
C ARG A 96 -8.99 2.98 12.15
N ARG A 97 -9.33 4.19 11.68
CA ARG A 97 -8.50 5.38 11.89
C ARG A 97 -8.33 5.71 13.37
N GLN A 98 -9.42 5.60 14.14
CA GLN A 98 -9.41 5.88 15.58
C GLN A 98 -8.48 4.93 16.36
N VAL A 99 -8.27 3.74 15.82
CA VAL A 99 -7.38 2.72 16.39
C VAL A 99 -5.94 2.91 15.88
N VAL A 100 -5.78 3.14 14.58
CA VAL A 100 -4.49 3.15 13.89
C VAL A 100 -3.69 4.41 14.20
N GLU A 101 -4.30 5.60 14.21
CA GLU A 101 -3.56 6.85 14.43
C GLU A 101 -2.86 6.89 15.81
N PRO A 102 -3.54 6.60 16.93
CA PRO A 102 -2.89 6.55 18.24
C PRO A 102 -1.76 5.51 18.32
N LEU A 103 -1.93 4.37 17.62
CA LEU A 103 -0.91 3.34 17.55
C LEU A 103 0.34 3.82 16.79
N LEU A 104 0.15 4.46 15.64
CA LEU A 104 1.29 5.01 14.87
C LEU A 104 2.02 6.11 15.65
N ASP A 105 1.28 6.97 16.35
CA ASP A 105 1.86 8.01 17.23
C ASP A 105 2.73 7.38 18.33
N ALA A 106 2.19 6.36 19.01
CA ALA A 106 2.91 5.67 20.08
C ALA A 106 4.18 4.98 19.56
N LEU A 107 4.08 4.29 18.40
CA LEU A 107 5.21 3.62 17.77
C LEU A 107 6.29 4.63 17.33
N ALA A 108 5.88 5.70 16.62
CA ALA A 108 6.82 6.72 16.15
C ALA A 108 7.50 7.44 17.31
N ALA A 109 6.76 7.80 18.37
CA ALA A 109 7.31 8.43 19.55
C ALA A 109 8.29 7.52 20.31
N ARG A 110 7.93 6.23 20.47
CA ARG A 110 8.76 5.28 21.24
C ARG A 110 10.06 4.93 20.55
N PHE A 111 10.04 4.69 19.26
CA PHE A 111 11.21 4.21 18.51
C PHE A 111 11.97 5.33 17.80
N GLY A 112 11.38 6.52 17.68
CA GLY A 112 11.99 7.66 16.99
C GLY A 112 12.15 7.44 15.49
N GLU A 113 11.35 6.53 14.91
CA GLU A 113 11.38 6.15 13.51
C GLU A 113 10.00 6.29 12.85
N THR A 114 9.94 6.21 11.51
CA THR A 114 8.67 6.38 10.82
C THR A 114 7.79 5.15 10.97
N ALA A 115 6.57 5.36 11.45
CA ALA A 115 5.54 4.33 11.52
C ALA A 115 4.56 4.42 10.35
N HIS A 116 4.09 3.28 9.84
CA HIS A 116 3.13 3.22 8.74
C HIS A 116 2.01 2.24 9.05
N TYR A 117 0.85 2.49 8.44
CA TYR A 117 -0.23 1.53 8.30
C TYR A 117 -0.56 1.35 6.82
N ALA A 118 -0.73 0.11 6.41
CA ALA A 118 -1.14 -0.22 5.05
C ALA A 118 -2.06 -1.44 5.02
N GLU A 119 -2.83 -1.54 3.95
CA GLU A 119 -3.67 -2.68 3.61
C GLU A 119 -3.21 -3.31 2.29
N LEU A 120 -3.56 -4.59 2.09
CA LEU A 120 -3.20 -5.35 0.90
C LEU A 120 -4.27 -5.14 -0.19
N ASP A 121 -3.84 -4.74 -1.38
CA ASP A 121 -4.68 -4.63 -2.58
C ASP A 121 -4.02 -5.35 -3.76
N GLY A 122 -4.40 -6.59 -3.99
CA GLY A 122 -3.78 -7.45 -5.00
C GLY A 122 -2.31 -7.73 -4.67
N ALA A 123 -1.41 -7.38 -5.58
CA ALA A 123 0.03 -7.60 -5.43
C ALA A 123 0.77 -6.47 -4.70
N GLU A 124 0.05 -5.46 -4.22
CA GLU A 124 0.63 -4.27 -3.62
C GLU A 124 0.05 -3.98 -2.25
N VAL A 125 0.79 -3.24 -1.44
CA VAL A 125 0.25 -2.57 -0.27
C VAL A 125 -0.11 -1.13 -0.60
N VAL A 126 -1.21 -0.65 -0.01
CA VAL A 126 -1.65 0.75 -0.09
C VAL A 126 -1.41 1.39 1.27
N TYR A 127 -0.59 2.43 1.32
CA TYR A 127 -0.32 3.17 2.56
C TYR A 127 -1.51 4.07 2.89
N LEU A 128 -2.16 3.83 4.02
CA LEU A 128 -3.34 4.57 4.46
C LEU A 128 -3.02 5.58 5.57
N ALA A 129 -1.98 5.33 6.36
CA ALA A 129 -1.50 6.28 7.36
C ALA A 129 0.02 6.21 7.51
N LYS A 130 0.61 7.35 7.90
CA LYS A 130 2.05 7.51 8.14
C LYS A 130 2.26 8.52 9.26
N MET A 131 3.10 8.16 10.22
CA MET A 131 3.54 9.04 11.28
C MET A 131 5.07 9.15 11.26
N THR A 132 5.58 10.38 11.18
CA THR A 132 7.02 10.67 11.22
C THR A 132 7.33 11.44 12.50
N PRO A 133 8.29 10.99 13.32
CA PRO A 133 8.61 11.67 14.57
C PRO A 133 9.17 13.08 14.32
N PRO A 134 8.85 14.04 15.19
CA PRO A 134 9.34 15.43 15.07
C PRO A 134 10.86 15.50 15.03
N GLY A 135 11.40 16.34 14.14
CA GLY A 135 12.85 16.62 14.04
C GLY A 135 13.71 15.49 13.45
N ARG A 136 13.12 14.38 13.02
CA ARG A 136 13.83 13.25 12.43
C ARG A 136 13.28 12.85 11.06
N GLY A 137 12.86 13.82 10.28
CA GLY A 137 12.30 13.57 8.94
C GLY A 137 13.28 12.90 8.00
N THR A 138 13.37 11.56 8.06
CA THR A 138 13.91 10.80 6.94
C THR A 138 12.87 10.86 5.82
N GLN A 139 13.26 11.40 4.69
CA GLN A 139 12.41 11.34 3.50
C GLN A 139 12.38 9.90 3.00
N MET A 140 11.49 9.09 3.56
CA MET A 140 11.14 7.81 2.96
C MET A 140 10.27 8.07 1.75
N THR A 141 10.44 7.26 0.72
CA THR A 141 9.69 7.36 -0.55
C THR A 141 8.19 7.04 -0.36
N SER A 142 7.81 6.40 0.76
CA SER A 142 6.43 6.11 1.10
C SER A 142 5.60 7.37 1.33
N ILE A 143 4.47 7.46 0.65
CA ILE A 143 3.46 8.51 0.82
C ILE A 143 2.10 7.89 1.10
N VAL A 144 1.23 8.56 1.85
CA VAL A 144 -0.15 8.14 2.05
C VAL A 144 -0.87 8.12 0.70
N GLY A 145 -1.59 7.04 0.40
CA GLY A 145 -2.16 6.75 -0.92
C GLY A 145 -1.17 6.13 -1.91
N GLY A 146 0.12 6.08 -1.60
CA GLY A 146 1.13 5.41 -2.42
C GLY A 146 1.03 3.89 -2.33
N ARG A 147 1.71 3.22 -3.26
CA ARG A 147 1.74 1.76 -3.39
C ARG A 147 3.17 1.24 -3.47
N ASN A 148 3.40 0.08 -2.89
CA ASN A 148 4.63 -0.69 -3.08
C ASN A 148 4.31 -2.17 -3.25
N PRO A 149 5.18 -2.95 -3.92
CA PRO A 149 4.98 -4.39 -4.08
C PRO A 149 4.93 -5.08 -2.71
N ALA A 150 3.92 -5.95 -2.50
CA ALA A 150 3.71 -6.60 -1.22
C ALA A 150 4.83 -7.60 -0.87
N HIS A 151 5.40 -8.28 -1.87
CA HIS A 151 6.38 -9.35 -1.66
C HIS A 151 7.71 -8.87 -1.06
N CYS A 152 8.07 -7.59 -1.19
CA CYS A 152 9.34 -7.05 -0.73
C CYS A 152 9.22 -5.98 0.35
N THR A 153 8.01 -5.70 0.85
CA THR A 153 7.80 -4.78 1.98
C THR A 153 7.49 -5.56 3.26
N GLY A 154 7.94 -5.07 4.41
CA GLY A 154 7.56 -5.66 5.69
C GLY A 154 6.05 -5.76 5.87
N LEU A 155 5.31 -4.66 5.60
CA LEU A 155 3.84 -4.62 5.65
C LEU A 155 3.20 -5.66 4.73
N GLY A 156 3.66 -5.74 3.49
CA GLY A 156 3.12 -6.69 2.52
C GLY A 156 3.37 -8.13 2.92
N LYS A 157 4.58 -8.47 3.36
CA LYS A 157 4.89 -9.83 3.82
C LYS A 157 4.12 -10.21 5.08
N ALA A 158 3.89 -9.25 6.00
CA ALA A 158 3.05 -9.48 7.18
C ALA A 158 1.61 -9.85 6.80
N LEU A 159 1.05 -9.24 5.74
CA LEU A 159 -0.30 -9.52 5.24
C LEU A 159 -0.35 -10.77 4.35
N MET A 160 0.61 -10.92 3.43
CA MET A 160 0.70 -12.07 2.53
C MET A 160 0.86 -13.39 3.30
N ALA A 161 1.51 -13.38 4.46
CA ALA A 161 1.70 -14.57 5.28
C ALA A 161 0.39 -15.25 5.69
N TYR A 162 -0.69 -14.49 5.82
CA TYR A 162 -2.02 -14.99 6.17
C TYR A 162 -2.94 -15.16 4.95
N ALA A 163 -2.65 -14.46 3.86
CA ALA A 163 -3.39 -14.60 2.60
C ALA A 163 -2.88 -15.80 1.77
N LEU A 164 -1.60 -16.15 1.91
CA LEU A 164 -0.92 -17.23 1.18
C LEU A 164 -0.37 -18.26 2.18
N PRO A 165 -1.17 -19.27 2.57
CA PRO A 165 -0.86 -20.15 3.69
C PRO A 165 0.31 -21.13 3.42
N ASP A 166 0.59 -21.43 2.16
CA ASP A 166 1.56 -22.43 1.76
C ASP A 166 2.30 -22.09 0.45
N GLU A 167 3.26 -22.93 0.05
CA GLU A 167 4.07 -22.75 -1.15
C GLU A 167 3.21 -22.81 -2.44
N ASN A 168 2.15 -23.62 -2.47
CA ASN A 168 1.27 -23.71 -3.62
C ASN A 168 0.48 -22.41 -3.82
N ALA A 169 0.00 -21.81 -2.72
CA ALA A 169 -0.67 -20.51 -2.77
C ALA A 169 0.27 -19.41 -3.25
N VAL A 170 1.54 -19.42 -2.85
CA VAL A 170 2.55 -18.46 -3.33
C VAL A 170 2.85 -18.69 -4.82
N ALA A 171 2.97 -19.94 -5.27
CA ALA A 171 3.18 -20.26 -6.68
C ALA A 171 2.01 -19.76 -7.53
N ALA A 172 0.77 -20.04 -7.13
CA ALA A 172 -0.43 -19.55 -7.79
C ALA A 172 -0.51 -18.01 -7.82
N TYR A 173 -0.11 -17.36 -6.72
CA TYR A 173 -0.02 -15.90 -6.67
C TYR A 173 0.96 -15.35 -7.72
N VAL A 174 2.16 -15.93 -7.86
CA VAL A 174 3.16 -15.52 -8.86
C VAL A 174 2.67 -15.78 -10.28
N GLU A 175 1.95 -16.90 -10.51
CA GLU A 175 1.35 -17.19 -11.80
C GLU A 175 0.33 -16.13 -12.23
N VAL A 176 -0.50 -15.66 -11.29
CA VAL A 176 -1.55 -14.66 -11.55
C VAL A 176 -0.99 -13.25 -11.69
N HIS A 177 -0.05 -12.86 -10.81
CA HIS A 177 0.43 -11.47 -10.74
C HIS A 177 1.73 -11.22 -11.51
N GLY A 178 2.32 -12.27 -12.08
CA GLY A 178 3.58 -12.19 -12.82
C GLY A 178 4.82 -12.31 -11.93
N PRO A 179 6.01 -12.17 -12.52
CA PRO A 179 7.27 -12.33 -11.80
C PRO A 179 7.43 -11.26 -10.72
N LEU A 180 7.98 -11.68 -9.58
CA LEU A 180 8.28 -10.80 -8.46
C LEU A 180 9.35 -9.77 -8.87
N ALA A 181 8.99 -8.49 -8.87
CA ALA A 181 9.86 -7.41 -9.32
C ALA A 181 11.05 -7.22 -8.39
N ARG A 182 12.26 -7.18 -8.92
CA ARG A 182 13.48 -6.87 -8.17
C ARG A 182 13.56 -5.36 -7.93
N ARG A 183 13.52 -4.95 -6.67
CA ARG A 183 13.66 -3.55 -6.23
C ARG A 183 15.10 -3.25 -5.83
N THR A 184 15.75 -4.21 -5.16
CA THR A 184 17.14 -4.12 -4.71
C THR A 184 17.84 -5.46 -4.93
N GLU A 185 19.11 -5.52 -4.57
CA GLU A 185 19.88 -6.76 -4.55
C GLU A 185 19.38 -7.77 -3.48
N HIS A 186 18.72 -7.27 -2.43
CA HIS A 186 18.17 -8.07 -1.33
C HIS A 186 16.75 -8.60 -1.62
N THR A 187 16.05 -8.07 -2.65
CA THR A 187 14.67 -8.50 -2.96
C THR A 187 14.58 -9.99 -3.26
N ARG A 188 13.71 -10.69 -2.55
CA ARG A 188 13.40 -12.10 -2.83
C ARG A 188 12.48 -12.21 -4.04
N CYS A 189 13.03 -12.67 -5.17
CA CYS A 189 12.29 -12.79 -6.44
C CYS A 189 11.81 -14.21 -6.75
N GLU A 190 12.18 -15.19 -5.91
CA GLU A 190 11.82 -16.60 -6.10
C GLU A 190 10.60 -16.95 -5.25
N ALA A 191 9.58 -17.60 -5.85
CA ALA A 191 8.35 -18.01 -5.14
C ALA A 191 8.66 -18.87 -3.91
N LYS A 192 9.62 -19.80 -4.01
CA LYS A 192 10.04 -20.65 -2.90
C LYS A 192 10.69 -19.87 -1.76
N ALA A 193 11.53 -18.90 -2.08
CA ALA A 193 12.17 -18.03 -1.08
C ALA A 193 11.12 -17.17 -0.36
N LEU A 194 10.15 -16.60 -1.10
CA LEU A 194 9.04 -15.87 -0.53
C LEU A 194 8.19 -16.77 0.37
N ALA A 195 7.81 -17.98 -0.08
CA ALA A 195 7.02 -18.92 0.71
C ALA A 195 7.70 -19.29 2.05
N ALA A 196 9.02 -19.52 2.02
CA ALA A 196 9.79 -19.78 3.24
C ALA A 196 9.77 -18.56 4.19
N ASP A 197 9.95 -17.34 3.68
CA ASP A 197 9.88 -16.11 4.49
C ASP A 197 8.49 -15.92 5.11
N LEU A 198 7.42 -16.11 4.33
CA LEU A 198 6.04 -16.04 4.84
C LEU A 198 5.74 -17.09 5.91
N ALA A 199 6.35 -18.28 5.83
CA ALA A 199 6.27 -19.30 6.89
C ALA A 199 6.95 -18.83 8.18
N PHE A 200 8.12 -18.19 8.08
CA PHE A 200 8.77 -17.56 9.23
C PHE A 200 7.92 -16.43 9.82
N VAL A 201 7.29 -15.61 8.98
CA VAL A 201 6.38 -14.54 9.45
C VAL A 201 5.23 -15.13 10.28
N ARG A 202 4.59 -16.20 9.81
CA ARG A 202 3.54 -16.89 10.60
C ARG A 202 4.04 -17.44 11.93
N ALA A 203 5.24 -18.01 11.93
CA ALA A 203 5.82 -18.61 13.14
C ALA A 203 6.19 -17.58 14.21
N ARG A 204 6.79 -16.45 13.82
CA ARG A 204 7.23 -15.39 14.75
C ARG A 204 6.20 -14.28 14.98
N GLY A 205 5.21 -14.13 14.06
CA GLY A 205 4.13 -13.15 14.15
C GLY A 205 4.48 -11.74 13.68
N TYR A 206 5.61 -11.55 13.00
CA TYR A 206 6.02 -10.29 12.37
C TYR A 206 6.86 -10.56 11.10
N ALA A 207 6.91 -9.58 10.23
CA ALA A 207 7.74 -9.59 9.02
C ALA A 207 8.93 -8.63 9.16
N LEU A 208 10.03 -8.96 8.52
CA LEU A 208 11.18 -8.06 8.33
C LEU A 208 11.34 -7.74 6.85
N ASP A 209 11.77 -6.51 6.56
CA ASP A 209 12.24 -6.06 5.26
C ASP A 209 13.68 -5.60 5.48
N ASP A 210 14.62 -6.38 4.95
CA ASP A 210 16.05 -6.13 5.03
C ASP A 210 16.52 -5.50 3.71
N GLU A 211 16.29 -4.21 3.58
CA GLU A 211 16.60 -3.46 2.35
C GLU A 211 15.98 -4.05 1.07
N GLU A 212 14.89 -4.82 1.18
CA GLU A 212 14.30 -5.52 0.04
C GLU A 212 13.50 -4.60 -0.88
N ASN A 213 12.76 -3.63 -0.30
CA ASN A 213 11.98 -2.66 -1.07
C ASN A 213 12.80 -1.43 -1.44
N GLU A 214 13.62 -0.94 -0.52
CA GLU A 214 14.41 0.28 -0.70
C GLU A 214 15.78 0.13 -0.01
N LYS A 215 16.86 0.39 -0.76
CA LYS A 215 18.22 0.30 -0.24
C LYS A 215 18.45 1.33 0.88
N GLY A 216 19.04 0.89 1.96
CA GLY A 216 19.32 1.72 3.14
C GLY A 216 18.15 1.81 4.13
N ILE A 217 17.03 1.09 3.89
CA ILE A 217 15.87 1.06 4.78
C ILE A 217 15.60 -0.35 5.26
N ASN A 218 15.52 -0.52 6.58
CA ASN A 218 15.02 -1.72 7.23
C ASN A 218 13.62 -1.47 7.79
N CYS A 219 12.76 -2.51 7.76
CA CYS A 219 11.43 -2.44 8.37
C CYS A 219 11.13 -3.70 9.19
N ILE A 220 10.36 -3.50 10.26
CA ILE A 220 9.63 -4.56 10.95
C ILE A 220 8.14 -4.25 10.86
N ALA A 221 7.31 -5.25 10.60
CA ALA A 221 5.88 -5.07 10.46
C ALA A 221 5.07 -6.17 11.16
N PHE A 222 3.96 -5.76 11.77
CA PHE A 222 3.03 -6.64 12.45
C PHE A 222 1.66 -6.60 11.76
N PRO A 223 1.04 -7.77 11.52
CA PRO A 223 -0.34 -7.84 11.05
C PRO A 223 -1.30 -7.37 12.15
N LEU A 224 -2.35 -6.63 11.78
CA LEU A 224 -3.42 -6.20 12.68
C LEU A 224 -4.71 -6.95 12.36
N PHE A 225 -5.26 -7.63 13.36
CA PHE A 225 -6.49 -8.42 13.30
C PHE A 225 -7.66 -7.62 13.91
N LEU A 226 -8.10 -6.55 13.23
CA LEU A 226 -9.12 -5.64 13.77
C LEU A 226 -10.54 -6.18 13.62
N ASP A 227 -10.84 -6.80 12.48
CA ASP A 227 -12.19 -7.23 12.12
C ASP A 227 -12.38 -8.75 12.19
N HIS A 228 -11.29 -9.52 12.13
CA HIS A 228 -11.34 -10.97 12.08
C HIS A 228 -10.11 -11.60 12.75
N PRO A 229 -10.28 -12.67 13.59
CA PRO A 229 -9.18 -13.22 14.38
C PRO A 229 -8.10 -13.97 13.57
N SER A 230 -8.39 -14.41 12.35
CA SER A 230 -7.45 -15.18 11.50
C SER A 230 -7.05 -14.48 10.21
N HIS A 231 -7.62 -13.31 9.92
CA HIS A 231 -7.33 -12.57 8.70
C HIS A 231 -7.00 -11.12 9.07
N PRO A 232 -5.74 -10.69 8.90
CA PRO A 232 -5.37 -9.32 9.21
C PRO A 232 -6.08 -8.35 8.28
N THR A 233 -6.63 -7.29 8.85
CA THR A 233 -7.27 -6.20 8.13
C THR A 233 -6.24 -5.31 7.46
N GLY A 234 -5.11 -5.09 8.12
CA GLY A 234 -3.98 -4.31 7.67
C GLY A 234 -2.74 -4.69 8.47
N ALA A 235 -1.66 -3.95 8.29
CA ALA A 235 -0.43 -4.12 9.05
C ALA A 235 0.14 -2.76 9.47
N VAL A 236 0.88 -2.74 10.59
CA VAL A 236 1.67 -1.58 11.02
C VAL A 236 3.14 -1.91 10.94
N SER A 237 3.98 -0.91 10.64
CA SER A 237 5.43 -1.07 10.60
C SER A 237 6.17 0.09 11.24
N ILE A 238 7.40 -0.20 11.64
CA ILE A 238 8.45 0.80 11.86
C ILE A 238 9.46 0.63 10.73
N SER A 239 9.84 1.76 10.11
CA SER A 239 10.85 1.81 9.06
C SER A 239 11.96 2.75 9.46
N ALA A 240 13.20 2.26 9.44
CA ALA A 240 14.39 2.97 9.87
C ALA A 240 15.49 2.93 8.82
N LEU A 241 16.33 3.96 8.81
CA LEU A 241 17.60 3.90 8.06
C LEU A 241 18.54 2.87 8.70
N VAL A 242 19.18 2.03 7.88
CA VAL A 242 20.08 0.96 8.31
C VAL A 242 21.16 1.45 9.29
N HIS A 243 21.75 2.64 9.05
CA HIS A 243 22.78 3.22 9.92
C HIS A 243 22.24 3.73 11.27
N ARG A 244 20.92 3.87 11.45
CA ARG A 244 20.28 4.27 12.70
C ARG A 244 19.77 3.08 13.48
N MET A 245 19.20 2.11 12.77
CA MET A 245 18.66 0.90 13.34
C MET A 245 18.89 -0.26 12.36
N GLY A 246 19.99 -1.00 12.58
CA GLY A 246 20.30 -2.18 11.80
C GLY A 246 19.28 -3.30 12.01
N LEU A 247 19.31 -4.32 11.15
CA LEU A 247 18.31 -5.40 11.17
C LEU A 247 18.22 -6.09 12.55
N ALA A 248 19.34 -6.39 13.19
CA ALA A 248 19.35 -7.01 14.51
C ALA A 248 18.68 -6.13 15.58
N GLN A 249 18.93 -4.82 15.57
CA GLN A 249 18.32 -3.88 16.50
C GLN A 249 16.81 -3.73 16.29
N ILE A 250 16.37 -3.73 15.01
CA ILE A 250 14.93 -3.64 14.70
C ILE A 250 14.22 -4.93 15.09
N GLU A 251 14.90 -6.08 15.00
CA GLU A 251 14.35 -7.37 15.42
C GLU A 251 14.31 -7.49 16.95
N GLU A 252 15.31 -6.98 17.67
CA GLU A 252 15.30 -6.91 19.14
C GLU A 252 14.11 -6.07 19.66
N ALA A 253 13.69 -5.06 18.91
CA ALA A 253 12.52 -4.23 19.25
C ALA A 253 11.17 -4.96 19.10
N ALA A 254 11.13 -6.14 18.48
CA ALA A 254 9.89 -6.86 18.16
C ALA A 254 9.00 -7.12 19.38
N GLY A 255 9.61 -7.52 20.51
CA GLY A 255 8.88 -7.81 21.76
C GLY A 255 8.20 -6.56 22.32
N GLU A 256 8.91 -5.43 22.36
CA GLU A 256 8.38 -4.17 22.84
C GLU A 256 7.31 -3.60 21.89
N MET A 257 7.54 -3.69 20.59
CA MET A 257 6.57 -3.26 19.58
C MET A 257 5.25 -4.06 19.70
N ARG A 258 5.33 -5.38 19.89
CA ARG A 258 4.17 -6.23 20.13
C ARG A 258 3.40 -5.79 21.37
N SER A 259 4.09 -5.59 22.49
CA SER A 259 3.47 -5.14 23.74
C SER A 259 2.77 -3.79 23.60
N LEU A 260 3.36 -2.87 22.86
CA LEU A 260 2.77 -1.56 22.59
C LEU A 260 1.52 -1.66 21.71
N ILE A 261 1.56 -2.51 20.68
CA ILE A 261 0.40 -2.79 19.80
C ILE A 261 -0.75 -3.36 20.64
N GLU A 262 -0.48 -4.40 21.42
CA GLU A 262 -1.50 -5.06 22.27
C GLU A 262 -2.10 -4.08 23.30
N ALA A 263 -1.28 -3.27 23.96
CA ALA A 263 -1.74 -2.29 24.93
C ALA A 263 -2.63 -1.23 24.29
N THR A 264 -2.25 -0.72 23.12
CA THR A 264 -3.02 0.32 22.41
C THR A 264 -4.34 -0.24 21.88
N LEU A 265 -4.33 -1.41 21.25
CA LEU A 265 -5.55 -2.07 20.76
C LEU A 265 -6.50 -2.42 21.90
N GLY A 266 -5.99 -2.97 23.01
CA GLY A 266 -6.77 -3.29 24.19
C GLY A 266 -7.38 -2.08 24.90
N ALA A 267 -6.85 -0.88 24.72
CA ALA A 267 -7.41 0.37 25.26
C ALA A 267 -8.57 0.90 24.41
N VAL A 268 -8.56 0.66 23.09
CA VAL A 268 -9.61 1.15 22.17
C VAL A 268 -10.82 0.21 22.12
N THR A 269 -10.63 -1.08 22.40
CA THR A 269 -11.73 -2.08 22.39
C THR A 269 -12.49 -2.18 23.72
N ARG A 270 -12.17 -1.36 24.70
CA ARG A 270 -12.90 -1.20 25.98
C ARG A 270 -13.77 0.04 25.99
#